data_455a67d54d40c6a1e56d73e882cf9f70
#
_entry.id   455a67d54d40c6a1e56d73e882cf9f70
#
_cell.length_a   1.000
_cell.length_b   1.000
_cell.length_c   1.000
_cell.angle_alpha   90.00
_cell.angle_beta   90.00
_cell.angle_gamma   90.00
#
_symmetry.space_group_name_H-M   'P 1'
#
loop_
_entity.id
_entity.type
_entity.pdbx_description
1 polymer ?
#
loop_
_entity_poly.entity_id
_entity_poly.type
_entity_poly.pdbx_seq_one_letter_code
_entity_poly.pdbx_strand_id
1 'polypeptide(L)'
;MYREGLGFVRLGHFNDHDGFDGVMLGEAGGAYHFEFTYCRSHPVKPTPTLDDLLVFYVPDREDWVRRCESMKAAGFKLVISLNPYWDRDGCTFEDLDGYRAVVQCATWINLPESSRA
;
A
#
# COMPACT_ATOMS: atom_id res chain seq x y z
N MET A 1 9.51 -2.81 3.35
CA MET A 1 8.83 -1.52 3.12
C MET A 1 7.34 -1.58 3.44
N TYR A 2 6.55 -2.38 2.75
CA TYR A 2 5.08 -2.42 2.95
C TYR A 2 4.68 -2.95 4.33
N ARG A 3 5.38 -3.95 4.83
CA ARG A 3 5.11 -4.50 6.17
C ARG A 3 5.31 -3.44 7.26
N GLU A 4 6.46 -2.83 7.30
CA GLU A 4 6.82 -1.85 8.32
C GLU A 4 6.07 -0.53 8.11
N GLY A 5 5.97 -0.07 6.88
CA GLY A 5 5.33 1.19 6.53
C GLY A 5 3.83 1.19 6.81
N LEU A 6 3.12 0.16 6.37
CA LEU A 6 1.66 0.05 6.52
C LEU A 6 1.25 -0.73 7.77
N GLY A 7 2.20 -1.29 8.52
CA GLY A 7 1.90 -2.05 9.72
C GLY A 7 1.25 -3.40 9.44
N PHE A 8 1.49 -3.98 8.26
CA PHE A 8 0.96 -5.28 7.91
C PHE A 8 1.66 -6.40 8.67
N VAL A 9 0.94 -7.48 8.90
CA VAL A 9 1.47 -8.72 9.46
C VAL A 9 1.86 -9.63 8.31
N ARG A 10 2.99 -10.35 8.47
CA ARG A 10 3.36 -11.41 7.52
C ARG A 10 2.46 -12.63 7.79
N LEU A 11 1.57 -12.90 6.85
CA LEU A 11 0.59 -13.98 6.95
C LEU A 11 1.13 -15.31 6.46
N GLY A 12 2.11 -15.29 5.57
CA GLY A 12 2.72 -16.48 5.02
C GLY A 12 3.78 -16.14 3.98
N HIS A 13 4.44 -17.18 3.49
CA HIS A 13 5.42 -17.06 2.42
C HIS A 13 5.61 -18.40 1.73
N PHE A 14 6.18 -18.37 0.55
CA PHE A 14 6.64 -19.56 -0.16
C PHE A 14 7.93 -19.27 -0.89
N ASN A 15 8.76 -20.30 -1.01
CA ASN A 15 10.03 -20.23 -1.72
C ASN A 15 10.06 -21.34 -2.78
N ASP A 16 10.41 -20.96 -4.00
CA ASP A 16 10.57 -21.90 -5.12
C ASP A 16 9.38 -22.84 -5.32
N HIS A 17 8.18 -22.31 -5.22
CA HIS A 17 6.97 -23.02 -5.57
C HIS A 17 6.73 -22.82 -7.08
N ASP A 18 7.02 -23.85 -7.86
CA ASP A 18 7.02 -23.80 -9.32
C ASP A 18 7.85 -22.64 -9.89
N GLY A 19 8.97 -22.32 -9.23
CA GLY A 19 9.89 -21.26 -9.64
C GLY A 19 9.51 -19.87 -9.13
N PHE A 20 8.50 -19.75 -8.27
CA PHE A 20 8.09 -18.49 -7.68
C PHE A 20 8.41 -18.40 -6.19
N ASP A 21 8.85 -17.23 -5.76
CA ASP A 21 8.92 -16.84 -4.36
C ASP A 21 7.80 -15.86 -4.06
N GLY A 22 7.30 -15.86 -2.83
CA GLY A 22 6.24 -14.93 -2.46
C GLY A 22 6.13 -14.70 -0.96
N VAL A 23 5.55 -13.57 -0.62
CA VAL A 23 5.18 -13.22 0.76
C VAL A 23 3.78 -12.63 0.77
N MET A 24 2.96 -13.06 1.73
CA MET A 24 1.62 -12.55 1.94
C MET A 24 1.61 -11.61 3.13
N LEU A 25 1.14 -10.38 2.92
CA LEU A 25 1.05 -9.33 3.92
C LEU A 25 -0.38 -8.83 4.04
N GLY A 26 -0.83 -8.58 5.26
CA GLY A 26 -2.16 -8.03 5.50
C GLY A 26 -2.50 -8.00 6.98
N GLU A 27 -3.77 -7.96 7.28
CA GLU A 27 -4.29 -8.03 8.64
C GLU A 27 -4.70 -9.46 8.97
N ALA A 28 -4.36 -9.93 10.18
CA ALA A 28 -4.79 -11.24 10.64
C ALA A 28 -6.31 -11.29 10.67
N GLY A 29 -6.90 -12.34 10.03
CA GLY A 29 -8.34 -12.48 9.92
C GLY A 29 -9.03 -11.55 8.93
N GLY A 30 -8.27 -10.77 8.18
CA GLY A 30 -8.81 -9.88 7.16
C GLY A 30 -9.43 -10.64 5.98
N ALA A 31 -10.28 -9.97 5.22
CA ALA A 31 -10.97 -10.57 4.08
C ALA A 31 -10.08 -10.71 2.83
N TYR A 32 -8.96 -10.02 2.79
CA TYR A 32 -8.01 -10.05 1.68
C TYR A 32 -6.59 -9.80 2.20
N HIS A 33 -5.61 -10.08 1.35
CA HIS A 33 -4.20 -9.79 1.63
C HIS A 33 -3.49 -9.38 0.34
N PHE A 34 -2.27 -8.90 0.48
CA PHE A 34 -1.41 -8.60 -0.66
C PHE A 34 -0.36 -9.70 -0.81
N GLU A 35 -0.14 -10.16 -2.03
CA GLU A 35 0.93 -11.08 -2.35
C GLU A 35 1.99 -10.37 -3.18
N PHE A 36 3.23 -10.42 -2.70
CA PHE A 36 4.40 -9.91 -3.41
C PHE A 36 5.17 -11.12 -3.92
N THR A 37 5.26 -11.25 -5.23
CA THR A 37 5.82 -12.44 -5.87
C THR A 37 6.98 -12.12 -6.78
N TYR A 38 7.86 -13.11 -6.95
CA TYR A 38 9.01 -13.03 -7.82
C TYR A 38 9.18 -14.35 -8.56
N CYS A 39 9.29 -14.31 -9.90
CA CYS A 39 9.57 -15.47 -10.71
C CYS A 39 11.08 -15.58 -10.96
N ARG A 40 11.71 -16.63 -10.47
CA ARG A 40 13.17 -16.79 -10.53
C ARG A 40 13.69 -16.88 -11.97
N SER A 41 12.95 -17.56 -12.85
CA SER A 41 13.35 -17.78 -14.25
C SER A 41 12.90 -16.68 -15.19
N HIS A 42 12.01 -15.80 -14.75
CA HIS A 42 11.45 -14.76 -15.61
C HIS A 42 11.18 -13.48 -14.76
N PRO A 43 12.24 -12.77 -14.35
CA PRO A 43 12.09 -11.53 -13.60
C PRO A 43 11.26 -10.51 -14.39
N VAL A 44 10.22 -10.00 -13.77
CA VAL A 44 9.34 -8.99 -14.36
C VAL A 44 9.81 -7.60 -13.93
N LYS A 45 9.98 -6.69 -14.88
CA LYS A 45 10.34 -5.31 -14.57
C LYS A 45 9.13 -4.56 -14.04
N PRO A 46 9.30 -3.70 -13.02
CA PRO A 46 8.24 -2.79 -12.60
C PRO A 46 7.83 -1.87 -13.76
N THR A 47 6.52 -1.63 -13.87
CA THR A 47 5.96 -0.73 -14.89
C THR A 47 4.96 0.24 -14.26
N PRO A 48 5.35 0.97 -13.20
CA PRO A 48 4.44 1.89 -12.54
C PRO A 48 4.13 3.09 -13.41
N THR A 49 2.94 3.65 -13.22
CA THR A 49 2.61 4.99 -13.68
C THR A 49 2.48 5.92 -12.48
N LEU A 50 2.45 7.24 -12.74
CA LEU A 50 2.31 8.22 -11.67
C LEU A 50 0.95 8.17 -10.97
N ASP A 51 -0.02 7.47 -11.54
CA ASP A 51 -1.39 7.39 -11.02
C ASP A 51 -1.84 5.95 -10.71
N ASP A 52 -0.92 5.01 -10.69
CA ASP A 52 -1.16 3.67 -10.15
C ASP A 52 -1.01 3.75 -8.63
N LEU A 53 -2.15 3.81 -7.92
CA LEU A 53 -2.18 4.10 -6.50
C LEU A 53 -2.89 3.00 -5.71
N LEU A 54 -2.32 2.66 -4.54
CA LEU A 54 -3.04 1.97 -3.47
C LEU A 54 -3.41 3.05 -2.45
N VAL A 55 -4.70 3.17 -2.11
CA VAL A 55 -5.16 4.21 -1.18
C VAL A 55 -5.63 3.56 0.10
N PHE A 56 -5.06 4.01 1.22
CA PHE A 56 -5.41 3.56 2.57
C PHE A 56 -5.99 4.72 3.34
N TYR A 57 -7.18 4.54 3.89
CA TYR A 57 -7.87 5.56 4.67
C TYR A 57 -7.57 5.37 6.15
N VAL A 58 -7.04 6.42 6.78
CA VAL A 58 -6.72 6.46 8.20
C VAL A 58 -7.37 7.71 8.78
N PRO A 59 -8.63 7.63 9.24
CA PRO A 59 -9.42 8.81 9.60
C PRO A 59 -8.94 9.53 10.86
N ASP A 60 -8.38 8.82 11.83
CA ASP A 60 -7.83 9.45 13.03
C ASP A 60 -6.52 10.15 12.70
N ARG A 61 -6.44 11.46 13.03
CA ARG A 61 -5.28 12.26 12.64
C ARG A 61 -3.98 11.82 13.31
N GLU A 62 -4.02 11.41 14.57
CA GLU A 62 -2.82 10.93 15.27
C GLU A 62 -2.33 9.61 14.67
N ASP A 63 -3.25 8.71 14.35
CA ASP A 63 -2.93 7.46 13.64
C ASP A 63 -2.35 7.74 12.26
N TRP A 64 -2.93 8.70 11.54
CA TRP A 64 -2.44 9.10 10.23
C TRP A 64 -1.02 9.65 10.30
N VAL A 65 -0.73 10.52 11.27
CA VAL A 65 0.63 11.06 11.46
C VAL A 65 1.62 9.92 11.73
N ARG A 66 1.27 9.00 12.63
CA ARG A 66 2.12 7.84 12.93
C ARG A 66 2.33 6.96 11.71
N ARG A 67 1.29 6.76 10.91
CA ARG A 67 1.40 5.96 9.67
C ARG A 67 2.33 6.61 8.67
N CYS A 68 2.22 7.91 8.46
CA CYS A 68 3.12 8.65 7.58
C CYS A 68 4.58 8.57 8.05
N GLU A 69 4.82 8.69 9.36
CA GLU A 69 6.15 8.52 9.93
C GLU A 69 6.70 7.10 9.69
N SER A 70 5.86 6.08 9.87
CA SER A 70 6.23 4.69 9.60
C SER A 70 6.59 4.46 8.12
N MET A 71 5.85 5.08 7.20
CA MET A 71 6.14 4.99 5.77
C MET A 71 7.53 5.56 5.45
N LYS A 72 7.85 6.72 5.98
CA LYS A 72 9.18 7.34 5.81
C LYS A 72 10.28 6.46 6.41
N ALA A 73 10.08 5.98 7.63
CA ALA A 73 11.04 5.12 8.31
C ALA A 73 11.27 3.79 7.57
N ALA A 74 10.25 3.28 6.89
CA ALA A 74 10.34 2.06 6.09
C ALA A 74 11.02 2.27 4.73
N GLY A 75 11.40 3.50 4.38
CA GLY A 75 12.15 3.81 3.17
C GLY A 75 11.32 4.30 1.99
N PHE A 76 10.02 4.54 2.19
CA PHE A 76 9.21 5.19 1.16
C PHE A 76 9.61 6.66 1.01
N LYS A 77 9.53 7.14 -0.21
CA LYS A 77 9.78 8.54 -0.53
C LYS A 77 8.47 9.31 -0.59
N LEU A 78 8.34 10.37 0.19
CA LEU A 78 7.22 11.29 0.09
C LEU A 78 7.30 12.04 -1.25
N VAL A 79 6.22 12.01 -2.02
CA VAL A 79 6.14 12.65 -3.34
C VAL A 79 4.87 13.48 -3.45
N ILE A 80 4.87 14.41 -4.40
CA ILE A 80 3.66 15.13 -4.78
C ILE A 80 2.86 14.22 -5.71
N SER A 81 1.57 14.06 -5.44
CA SER A 81 0.70 13.21 -6.26
C SER A 81 0.42 13.85 -7.61
N LEU A 82 0.25 13.03 -8.65
CA LEU A 82 -0.20 13.50 -9.96
C LEU A 82 -1.59 14.15 -9.84
N ASN A 83 -2.50 13.49 -9.11
CA ASN A 83 -3.81 14.05 -8.80
C ASN A 83 -3.72 14.84 -7.48
N PRO A 84 -3.84 16.18 -7.51
CA PRO A 84 -3.69 17.00 -6.31
C PRO A 84 -4.74 16.73 -5.24
N TYR A 85 -5.80 16.01 -5.56
CA TYR A 85 -6.80 15.56 -4.59
C TYR A 85 -6.15 14.81 -3.42
N TRP A 86 -5.16 13.96 -3.72
CA TRP A 86 -4.49 13.13 -2.72
C TRP A 86 -3.50 13.89 -1.83
N ASP A 87 -3.15 15.11 -2.21
CA ASP A 87 -2.27 15.97 -1.40
C ASP A 87 -3.02 16.87 -0.43
N ARG A 88 -4.36 16.95 -0.54
CA ARG A 88 -5.17 17.83 0.33
C ARG A 88 -5.28 17.30 1.74
N ASP A 89 -5.67 16.03 1.88
CA ASP A 89 -5.88 15.37 3.17
C ASP A 89 -5.03 14.13 3.33
N GLY A 90 -3.99 14.00 2.54
CA GLY A 90 -3.15 12.81 2.52
C GLY A 90 -1.72 13.05 2.11
N CYS A 91 -0.95 11.99 2.17
CA CYS A 91 0.42 11.93 1.69
C CYS A 91 0.57 10.77 0.72
N THR A 92 1.32 10.99 -0.35
CA THR A 92 1.64 9.97 -1.35
C THR A 92 3.09 9.53 -1.17
N PHE A 93 3.30 8.24 -1.08
CA PHE A 93 4.59 7.62 -0.85
C PHE A 93 4.96 6.68 -1.99
N GLU A 94 6.20 6.78 -2.45
CA GLU A 94 6.71 5.97 -3.56
C GLU A 94 7.68 4.92 -3.04
N ASP A 95 7.53 3.68 -3.49
CA ASP A 95 8.45 2.61 -3.17
C ASP A 95 9.68 2.62 -4.07
N LEU A 96 10.59 1.66 -3.90
CA LEU A 96 11.84 1.58 -4.65
C LEU A 96 11.62 1.28 -6.14
N ASP A 97 10.47 0.71 -6.49
CA ASP A 97 10.13 0.36 -7.88
C ASP A 97 9.29 1.45 -8.56
N GLY A 98 8.92 2.49 -7.85
CA GLY A 98 8.12 3.60 -8.38
C GLY A 98 6.62 3.44 -8.17
N TYR A 99 6.15 2.37 -7.54
CA TYR A 99 4.75 2.21 -7.18
C TYR A 99 4.40 3.08 -5.99
N ARG A 100 3.16 3.58 -5.95
CA ARG A 100 2.73 4.57 -4.99
C ARG A 100 1.61 4.09 -4.10
N ALA A 101 1.68 4.49 -2.83
CA ALA A 101 0.64 4.29 -1.83
C ALA A 101 0.27 5.64 -1.23
N VAL A 102 -1.03 5.92 -1.15
CA VAL A 102 -1.56 7.12 -0.50
C VAL A 102 -2.06 6.74 0.88
N VAL A 103 -1.68 7.53 1.87
CA VAL A 103 -2.25 7.46 3.22
C VAL A 103 -3.12 8.68 3.41
N GLN A 104 -4.43 8.48 3.38
CA GLN A 104 -5.44 9.54 3.35
C GLN A 104 -6.07 9.72 4.73
N CYS A 105 -5.99 10.93 5.28
CA CYS A 105 -6.61 11.27 6.56
C CYS A 105 -8.09 11.62 6.34
N ALA A 106 -8.89 10.60 6.04
CA ALA A 106 -10.30 10.76 5.77
C ALA A 106 -11.05 9.46 6.03
N THR A 107 -12.35 9.55 6.11
CA THR A 107 -13.24 8.41 6.25
C THR A 107 -13.83 8.05 4.90
N TRP A 108 -13.91 6.75 4.62
CA TRP A 108 -14.66 6.22 3.49
C TRP A 108 -15.51 5.05 3.98
N ILE A 109 -16.81 5.10 3.70
CA ILE A 109 -17.75 4.04 4.09
C ILE A 109 -18.06 3.17 2.87
N ASN A 110 -17.74 1.87 2.99
CA ASN A 110 -17.97 0.90 1.92
C ASN A 110 -19.43 0.44 1.89
N LEU A 111 -20.27 1.25 1.29
CA LEU A 111 -21.67 0.92 1.04
C LEU A 111 -21.94 0.87 -0.46
N PRO A 112 -22.91 0.05 -0.92
CA PRO A 112 -23.33 0.11 -2.32
C PRO A 112 -23.75 1.53 -2.70
N GLU A 113 -23.44 1.96 -3.91
CA GLU A 113 -23.75 3.30 -4.39
C GLU A 113 -25.23 3.62 -4.27
N SER A 114 -26.11 2.64 -4.51
CA SER A 114 -27.57 2.77 -4.35
C SER A 114 -28.03 3.08 -2.93
N SER A 115 -27.17 2.88 -1.92
CA SER A 115 -27.45 3.17 -0.50
C SER A 115 -27.03 4.58 -0.08
N ARG A 116 -26.43 5.35 -1.00
CA ARG A 116 -25.93 6.72 -0.74
C ARG A 116 -27.00 7.72 -1.15
N ALA A 117 -27.23 8.64 -0.26
CA ALA A 117 -28.15 9.75 -0.54
C ALA A 117 -27.50 10.81 -1.44
#